data_f370ea009d22a4c7271ffa45920ddd8b
#
_entry.id   f370ea009d22a4c7271ffa45920ddd8b
#
_cell.length_a   1.000
_cell.length_b   1.000
_cell.length_c   1.000
_cell.angle_alpha   90.00
_cell.angle_beta   90.00
_cell.angle_gamma   90.00
#
_symmetry.space_group_name_H-M   'P 1'
#
loop_
_entity.id
_entity.type
_entity.pdbx_description
1 polymer ?
#
loop_
_entity_poly.entity_id
_entity_poly.type
_entity_poly.pdbx_seq_one_letter_code
_entity_poly.pdbx_strand_id
1 'polypeptide(L)'
;MTFGGRSVRIQAVVASMLLGIFAIFALVLGGLPGAGTPSADATSTVAPAPASISTSSAPGGFVGVASCAGTTCHGRMEADGKVVRQDELQRWQEPSTQGGAHSRAFAVLSGTRSKQIAATLGIGDPTAAGECLGCHATPASGARGARFLKQDGVGCEACHGAASGWIASHYAVGASHASNVAKGMIPLDRPAARASVCLDCHFGSAKPGQFVTHRIMAAGHPRIAFELDLFSSLQ
;
A
#
# COMPACT_ATOMS: atom_id res chain seq x y z
N MET A 1 -9.13 56.08 -32.45
CA MET A 1 -9.53 54.70 -32.62
C MET A 1 -10.08 54.22 -31.27
N THR A 2 -11.37 53.96 -31.23
CA THR A 2 -12.20 53.84 -30.03
C THR A 2 -12.14 52.46 -29.41
N PHE A 3 -11.59 52.35 -28.21
CA PHE A 3 -11.68 51.18 -27.35
C PHE A 3 -12.65 51.44 -26.18
N GLY A 4 -13.95 51.55 -26.47
CA GLY A 4 -14.93 51.92 -25.43
C GLY A 4 -16.15 50.99 -25.28
N GLY A 5 -16.33 50.00 -26.14
CA GLY A 5 -17.62 49.30 -26.24
C GLY A 5 -17.70 47.91 -25.56
N ARG A 6 -16.61 47.32 -25.18
CA ARG A 6 -16.63 45.94 -24.61
C ARG A 6 -16.74 45.87 -23.10
N SER A 7 -16.25 46.84 -22.37
CA SER A 7 -16.24 46.86 -20.90
C SER A 7 -17.64 47.01 -20.28
N VAL A 8 -18.50 47.81 -20.88
CA VAL A 8 -19.85 48.09 -20.36
C VAL A 8 -20.79 46.88 -20.47
N ARG A 9 -20.64 46.08 -21.52
CA ARG A 9 -21.47 44.86 -21.69
C ARG A 9 -21.14 43.75 -20.71
N ILE A 10 -19.86 43.59 -20.31
CA ILE A 10 -19.44 42.59 -19.34
C ILE A 10 -19.93 42.91 -17.94
N GLN A 11 -19.94 44.20 -17.55
CA GLN A 11 -20.45 44.63 -16.24
C GLN A 11 -21.95 44.43 -16.11
N ALA A 12 -22.75 44.66 -17.18
CA ALA A 12 -24.18 44.43 -17.17
C ALA A 12 -24.56 42.94 -17.04
N VAL A 13 -23.81 42.04 -17.65
CA VAL A 13 -24.03 40.57 -17.55
C VAL A 13 -23.70 40.06 -16.17
N VAL A 14 -22.61 40.52 -15.54
CA VAL A 14 -22.22 40.10 -14.19
C VAL A 14 -23.21 40.59 -13.14
N ALA A 15 -23.74 41.82 -13.27
CA ALA A 15 -24.76 42.36 -12.38
C ALA A 15 -26.08 41.58 -12.46
N SER A 16 -26.50 41.15 -13.66
CA SER A 16 -27.73 40.37 -13.84
C SER A 16 -27.59 38.92 -13.26
N MET A 17 -26.41 38.31 -13.33
CA MET A 17 -26.18 36.99 -12.73
C MET A 17 -26.20 37.06 -11.20
N LEU A 18 -25.63 38.09 -10.59
CA LEU A 18 -25.62 38.22 -9.13
C LEU A 18 -27.02 38.47 -8.54
N LEU A 19 -27.88 39.22 -9.24
CA LEU A 19 -29.27 39.43 -8.83
C LEU A 19 -30.11 38.13 -8.92
N GLY A 20 -29.83 37.28 -9.90
CA GLY A 20 -30.51 35.98 -10.06
C GLY A 20 -30.20 35.00 -8.94
N ILE A 21 -28.95 34.98 -8.47
CA ILE A 21 -28.50 34.08 -7.36
C ILE A 21 -29.12 34.52 -6.03
N PHE A 22 -29.29 35.84 -5.78
CA PHE A 22 -29.91 36.31 -4.54
C PHE A 22 -31.42 36.05 -4.49
N ALA A 23 -32.13 36.07 -5.61
CA ALA A 23 -33.56 35.75 -5.67
C ALA A 23 -33.85 34.25 -5.39
N ILE A 24 -32.99 33.36 -5.86
CA ILE A 24 -33.12 31.93 -5.61
C ILE A 24 -32.83 31.59 -4.12
N PHE A 25 -31.91 32.29 -3.48
CA PHE A 25 -31.58 32.06 -2.07
C PHE A 25 -32.67 32.54 -1.09
N ALA A 26 -33.42 33.59 -1.44
CA ALA A 26 -34.54 34.11 -0.66
C ALA A 26 -35.76 33.18 -0.68
N LEU A 27 -35.96 32.44 -1.79
CA LEU A 27 -37.11 31.53 -1.93
C LEU A 27 -36.94 30.19 -1.15
N VAL A 28 -35.71 29.81 -0.85
CA VAL A 28 -35.42 28.56 -0.13
C VAL A 28 -35.52 28.70 1.42
N LEU A 29 -35.45 29.94 1.95
CA LEU A 29 -35.51 30.20 3.38
C LEU A 29 -36.90 30.54 3.93
N GLY A 30 -37.93 30.63 3.09
CA GLY A 30 -39.28 31.10 3.46
C GLY A 30 -40.34 30.06 3.76
N GLY A 31 -40.02 28.77 3.83
CA GLY A 31 -41.06 27.75 3.99
C GLY A 31 -40.67 26.53 4.78
N LEU A 32 -40.59 26.63 6.12
CA LEU A 32 -40.62 25.47 6.99
C LEU A 32 -41.70 25.63 8.07
N PRO A 33 -42.82 24.90 7.99
CA PRO A 33 -43.71 24.72 9.14
C PRO A 33 -43.06 23.88 10.20
N GLY A 34 -43.17 24.26 11.46
CA GLY A 34 -42.64 23.56 12.62
C GLY A 34 -43.08 22.10 12.67
N ALA A 35 -42.13 21.22 12.67
CA ALA A 35 -42.34 19.80 12.94
C ALA A 35 -41.74 19.46 14.30
N GLY A 36 -42.60 18.85 15.13
CA GLY A 36 -42.26 18.43 16.47
C GLY A 36 -41.09 17.45 16.52
N THR A 37 -40.35 17.49 17.59
CA THR A 37 -39.28 16.56 17.92
C THR A 37 -39.82 15.15 18.09
N PRO A 38 -39.48 14.18 17.23
CA PRO A 38 -39.55 12.79 17.61
C PRO A 38 -38.31 12.43 18.43
N SER A 39 -38.51 12.04 19.67
CA SER A 39 -37.53 11.32 20.46
C SER A 39 -37.28 9.98 19.74
N ALA A 40 -36.25 9.88 18.96
CA ALA A 40 -35.83 8.63 18.37
C ALA A 40 -34.78 8.01 19.28
N ASP A 41 -35.21 6.98 19.98
CA ASP A 41 -34.32 5.97 20.55
C ASP A 41 -33.54 5.35 19.37
N ALA A 42 -32.37 5.91 19.07
CA ALA A 42 -31.47 5.35 18.10
C ALA A 42 -30.76 4.16 18.74
N THR A 43 -31.42 3.01 18.68
CA THR A 43 -30.71 1.74 18.83
C THR A 43 -29.68 1.68 17.70
N SER A 44 -28.46 2.11 18.01
CA SER A 44 -27.32 2.06 17.11
C SER A 44 -27.01 0.56 16.89
N THR A 45 -27.58 -0.02 15.87
CA THR A 45 -27.11 -1.31 15.33
C THR A 45 -25.72 -1.05 14.76
N VAL A 46 -24.71 -1.22 15.60
CA VAL A 46 -23.32 -1.33 15.17
C VAL A 46 -23.28 -2.48 14.16
N ALA A 47 -23.06 -2.14 12.89
CA ALA A 47 -22.79 -3.14 11.88
C ALA A 47 -21.64 -4.02 12.40
N PRO A 48 -21.71 -5.35 12.25
CA PRO A 48 -20.64 -6.22 12.68
C PRO A 48 -19.35 -5.74 11.99
N ALA A 49 -18.31 -5.49 12.78
CA ALA A 49 -16.99 -5.17 12.27
C ALA A 49 -16.63 -6.22 11.21
N PRO A 50 -16.03 -5.81 10.07
CA PRO A 50 -15.61 -6.76 9.07
C PRO A 50 -14.75 -7.81 9.76
N ALA A 51 -15.13 -9.08 9.60
CA ALA A 51 -14.41 -10.20 10.19
C ALA A 51 -12.93 -10.02 9.88
N SER A 52 -12.13 -9.90 10.93
CA SER A 52 -10.68 -9.87 10.82
C SER A 52 -10.30 -11.08 10.00
N ILE A 53 -9.79 -10.89 8.79
CA ILE A 53 -9.22 -11.97 7.99
C ILE A 53 -7.98 -12.38 8.75
N SER A 54 -8.15 -13.33 9.66
CA SER A 54 -7.02 -13.99 10.28
C SER A 54 -6.30 -14.70 9.14
N THR A 55 -5.25 -14.08 8.62
CA THR A 55 -4.26 -14.76 7.82
C THR A 55 -3.53 -15.72 8.76
N SER A 56 -4.16 -16.84 9.04
CA SER A 56 -3.51 -17.97 9.64
C SER A 56 -2.46 -18.44 8.63
N SER A 57 -1.28 -17.81 8.70
CA SER A 57 -0.12 -18.33 8.00
C SER A 57 0.18 -19.69 8.62
N ALA A 58 -0.13 -20.75 7.89
CA ALA A 58 0.51 -22.03 8.17
C ALA A 58 2.01 -21.77 8.36
N PRO A 59 2.71 -22.44 9.29
CA PRO A 59 4.11 -22.17 9.59
C PRO A 59 5.00 -22.57 8.41
N GLY A 60 5.01 -21.74 7.37
CA GLY A 60 5.87 -21.86 6.23
C GLY A 60 7.15 -21.05 6.45
N GLY A 61 8.29 -21.57 5.99
CA GLY A 61 9.54 -20.83 5.95
C GLY A 61 9.62 -19.91 4.73
N PHE A 62 10.45 -18.89 4.82
CA PHE A 62 10.75 -17.96 3.72
C PHE A 62 11.87 -18.53 2.86
N VAL A 63 11.66 -18.63 1.56
CA VAL A 63 12.61 -19.26 0.63
C VAL A 63 13.53 -18.26 -0.07
N GLY A 64 13.18 -16.97 -0.06
CA GLY A 64 13.95 -15.88 -0.66
C GLY A 64 13.66 -15.64 -2.14
N VAL A 65 13.93 -14.40 -2.59
CA VAL A 65 13.63 -13.91 -3.95
C VAL A 65 14.22 -14.82 -5.03
N ALA A 66 15.45 -15.28 -4.85
CA ALA A 66 16.13 -16.16 -5.80
C ALA A 66 15.40 -17.48 -6.07
N SER A 67 14.47 -17.89 -5.22
CA SER A 67 13.64 -19.08 -5.45
C SER A 67 12.48 -18.84 -6.43
N CYS A 68 12.13 -17.59 -6.66
CA CYS A 68 11.08 -17.17 -7.60
C CYS A 68 11.67 -16.67 -8.93
N ALA A 69 12.95 -16.27 -8.95
CA ALA A 69 13.62 -15.49 -9.97
C ALA A 69 14.08 -16.29 -11.21
N GLY A 70 13.73 -17.57 -11.32
CA GLY A 70 14.12 -18.38 -12.48
C GLY A 70 13.61 -17.81 -13.81
N THR A 71 14.43 -17.92 -14.88
CA THR A 71 14.07 -17.42 -16.22
C THR A 71 12.89 -18.13 -16.86
N THR A 72 12.51 -19.29 -16.36
CA THR A 72 11.29 -20.03 -16.75
C THR A 72 10.10 -19.72 -15.83
N CYS A 73 10.32 -18.90 -14.80
CA CYS A 73 9.33 -18.54 -13.79
C CYS A 73 9.06 -17.03 -13.86
N HIS A 74 9.41 -16.28 -12.81
CA HIS A 74 9.13 -14.83 -12.70
C HIS A 74 10.33 -13.94 -13.13
N GLY A 75 11.40 -14.52 -13.64
CA GLY A 75 12.61 -13.81 -14.07
C GLY A 75 12.79 -13.73 -15.60
N ARG A 76 11.74 -13.83 -16.38
CA ARG A 76 11.82 -13.64 -17.85
C ARG A 76 12.20 -12.21 -18.19
N MET A 77 12.89 -12.05 -19.29
CA MET A 77 13.26 -10.71 -19.80
C MET A 77 12.06 -9.98 -20.43
N GLU A 78 11.11 -10.75 -20.95
CA GLU A 78 9.89 -10.23 -21.59
C GLU A 78 8.64 -10.82 -20.94
N ALA A 79 7.61 -9.98 -20.81
CA ALA A 79 6.32 -10.35 -20.27
C ALA A 79 5.49 -11.08 -21.32
N ASP A 80 5.45 -12.38 -21.29
CA ASP A 80 4.68 -13.20 -22.24
C ASP A 80 3.57 -14.04 -21.58
N GLY A 81 3.44 -13.97 -20.28
CA GLY A 81 2.38 -14.63 -19.53
C GLY A 81 1.02 -13.93 -19.65
N LYS A 82 -0.06 -14.71 -19.78
CA LYS A 82 -1.43 -14.18 -19.91
C LYS A 82 -2.10 -13.89 -18.56
N VAL A 83 -1.72 -14.61 -17.52
CA VAL A 83 -2.30 -14.48 -16.17
C VAL A 83 -1.33 -13.77 -15.25
N VAL A 84 -0.08 -14.21 -15.24
CA VAL A 84 1.06 -13.54 -14.60
C VAL A 84 2.03 -13.16 -15.69
N ARG A 85 2.72 -12.05 -15.56
CA ARG A 85 3.58 -11.51 -16.61
C ARG A 85 4.85 -12.33 -16.82
N GLN A 86 5.36 -12.96 -15.75
CA GLN A 86 6.60 -13.73 -15.68
C GLN A 86 7.88 -12.88 -15.83
N ASP A 87 7.76 -11.56 -15.88
CA ASP A 87 8.86 -10.58 -15.81
C ASP A 87 8.86 -9.80 -14.49
N GLU A 88 8.17 -10.31 -13.46
CA GLU A 88 7.98 -9.62 -12.17
C GLU A 88 9.31 -9.27 -11.49
N LEU A 89 10.32 -10.13 -11.62
CA LEU A 89 11.67 -9.85 -11.10
C LEU A 89 12.27 -8.60 -11.73
N GLN A 90 12.13 -8.44 -13.04
CA GLN A 90 12.69 -7.29 -13.77
C GLN A 90 12.04 -6.00 -13.29
N ARG A 91 10.73 -5.99 -13.15
CA ARG A 91 9.97 -4.83 -12.67
C ARG A 91 10.30 -4.50 -11.21
N TRP A 92 10.40 -5.51 -10.36
CA TRP A 92 10.76 -5.34 -8.96
C TRP A 92 12.20 -4.81 -8.78
N GLN A 93 13.12 -5.12 -9.71
CA GLN A 93 14.50 -4.64 -9.69
C GLN A 93 14.72 -3.32 -10.44
N GLU A 94 13.75 -2.85 -11.23
CA GLU A 94 13.93 -1.68 -12.09
C GLU A 94 14.25 -0.41 -11.29
N PRO A 95 15.50 0.11 -11.34
CA PRO A 95 15.94 1.16 -10.42
C PRO A 95 15.35 2.53 -10.73
N SER A 96 14.88 2.74 -11.95
CA SER A 96 14.35 4.03 -12.42
C SER A 96 12.86 4.20 -12.15
N THR A 97 12.17 3.18 -11.64
CA THR A 97 10.73 3.19 -11.44
C THR A 97 10.33 3.11 -9.97
N GLN A 98 9.11 3.51 -9.66
CA GLN A 98 8.51 3.30 -8.34
C GLN A 98 8.30 1.81 -8.04
N GLY A 99 8.00 0.98 -9.05
CA GLY A 99 7.89 -0.47 -8.91
C GLY A 99 9.15 -1.11 -8.31
N GLY A 100 10.33 -0.61 -8.66
CA GLY A 100 11.60 -1.09 -8.10
C GLY A 100 11.95 -0.56 -6.71
N ALA A 101 11.11 0.25 -6.08
CA ALA A 101 11.40 0.83 -4.75
C ALA A 101 11.54 -0.24 -3.66
N HIS A 102 10.77 -1.31 -3.73
CA HIS A 102 10.79 -2.40 -2.76
C HIS A 102 12.13 -3.17 -2.75
N SER A 103 12.74 -3.42 -3.91
CA SER A 103 14.05 -4.07 -3.99
C SER A 103 15.16 -3.23 -3.37
N ARG A 104 15.01 -1.91 -3.36
CA ARG A 104 15.97 -0.96 -2.80
C ARG A 104 15.72 -0.62 -1.33
N ALA A 105 14.62 -1.13 -0.74
CA ALA A 105 14.19 -0.75 0.59
C ALA A 105 15.26 -1.02 1.66
N PHE A 106 16.00 -2.13 1.58
CA PHE A 106 17.11 -2.41 2.50
C PHE A 106 18.32 -1.51 2.22
N ALA A 107 18.67 -1.30 0.96
CA ALA A 107 19.87 -0.57 0.59
C ALA A 107 19.87 0.88 1.11
N VAL A 108 18.69 1.53 1.19
CA VAL A 108 18.57 2.90 1.72
C VAL A 108 18.98 3.01 3.19
N LEU A 109 18.92 1.91 3.95
CA LEU A 109 19.32 1.88 5.36
C LEU A 109 20.83 2.16 5.53
N SER A 110 21.64 1.85 4.53
CA SER A 110 23.09 2.14 4.54
C SER A 110 23.41 3.61 4.24
N GLY A 111 22.42 4.39 3.80
CA GLY A 111 22.58 5.80 3.42
C GLY A 111 22.79 6.73 4.61
N THR A 112 23.32 7.91 4.35
CA THR A 112 23.64 8.94 5.36
C THR A 112 22.41 9.33 6.16
N ARG A 113 21.25 9.54 5.51
CA ARG A 113 20.00 9.91 6.19
C ARG A 113 19.56 8.86 7.18
N SER A 114 19.58 7.58 6.79
CA SER A 114 19.17 6.47 7.68
C SER A 114 20.10 6.36 8.90
N LYS A 115 21.41 6.56 8.71
CA LYS A 115 22.38 6.58 9.81
C LYS A 115 22.14 7.76 10.76
N GLN A 116 21.79 8.94 10.24
CA GLN A 116 21.44 10.11 11.05
C GLN A 116 20.17 9.87 11.86
N ILE A 117 19.13 9.30 11.25
CA ILE A 117 17.90 8.93 11.94
C ILE A 117 18.21 7.92 13.06
N ALA A 118 18.97 6.87 12.76
CA ALA A 118 19.33 5.86 13.75
C ALA A 118 20.13 6.45 14.91
N ALA A 119 21.08 7.34 14.64
CA ALA A 119 21.84 8.07 15.67
C ALA A 119 20.94 8.94 16.55
N THR A 120 20.00 9.69 15.95
CA THR A 120 19.01 10.50 16.68
C THR A 120 18.10 9.63 17.58
N LEU A 121 17.79 8.43 17.12
CA LEU A 121 16.96 7.47 17.86
C LEU A 121 17.76 6.66 18.91
N GLY A 122 19.07 6.61 18.81
CA GLY A 122 19.92 5.79 19.67
C GLY A 122 19.77 4.28 19.44
N ILE A 123 19.43 3.86 18.20
CA ILE A 123 19.12 2.47 17.86
C ILE A 123 20.28 1.72 17.16
N GLY A 124 21.44 2.33 17.06
CA GLY A 124 22.62 1.72 16.45
C GLY A 124 22.55 1.62 14.93
N ASP A 125 22.98 0.48 14.36
CA ASP A 125 23.02 0.27 12.91
C ASP A 125 21.60 0.05 12.35
N PRO A 126 21.11 0.93 11.46
CA PRO A 126 19.76 0.79 10.89
C PRO A 126 19.60 -0.50 10.05
N THR A 127 20.70 -1.08 9.52
CA THR A 127 20.65 -2.34 8.77
C THR A 127 20.47 -3.58 9.66
N ALA A 128 20.50 -3.38 10.98
CA ALA A 128 20.29 -4.43 11.98
C ALA A 128 19.10 -4.12 12.91
N ALA A 129 18.62 -2.88 12.95
CA ALA A 129 17.56 -2.44 13.84
C ALA A 129 16.19 -2.97 13.40
N GLY A 130 15.47 -3.62 14.31
CA GLY A 130 14.15 -4.18 14.05
C GLY A 130 13.12 -3.12 13.63
N GLU A 131 13.22 -1.91 14.20
CA GLU A 131 12.37 -0.76 13.89
C GLU A 131 12.49 -0.31 12.41
N CYS A 132 13.63 -0.61 11.78
CA CYS A 132 13.84 -0.30 10.36
C CYS A 132 13.47 -1.52 9.50
N LEU A 133 13.96 -2.70 9.88
CA LEU A 133 13.84 -3.92 9.09
C LEU A 133 12.40 -4.41 8.90
N GLY A 134 11.49 -4.06 9.80
CA GLY A 134 10.08 -4.44 9.68
C GLY A 134 9.39 -3.93 8.40
N CYS A 135 9.89 -2.80 7.84
CA CYS A 135 9.39 -2.22 6.59
C CYS A 135 10.45 -2.23 5.47
N HIS A 136 11.74 -2.26 5.80
CA HIS A 136 12.81 -2.15 4.83
C HIS A 136 13.43 -3.50 4.41
N ALA A 137 12.90 -4.60 4.93
CA ALA A 137 13.20 -5.94 4.47
C ALA A 137 11.93 -6.80 4.48
N THR A 138 11.96 -7.98 3.87
CA THR A 138 10.88 -8.95 4.00
C THR A 138 10.73 -9.34 5.48
N PRO A 139 9.58 -9.09 6.14
CA PRO A 139 9.39 -9.32 7.57
C PRO A 139 9.22 -10.82 7.86
N ALA A 140 10.33 -11.57 7.82
CA ALA A 140 10.34 -13.00 8.01
C ALA A 140 10.26 -13.38 9.49
N SER A 141 9.07 -13.79 9.93
CA SER A 141 8.78 -14.22 11.30
C SER A 141 9.05 -15.71 11.55
N GLY A 142 9.37 -16.50 10.50
CA GLY A 142 9.58 -17.95 10.55
C GLY A 142 10.98 -18.39 10.12
N ALA A 143 11.09 -19.68 9.79
CA ALA A 143 12.32 -20.26 9.27
C ALA A 143 12.74 -19.58 7.96
N ARG A 144 14.04 -19.45 7.75
CA ARG A 144 14.63 -18.83 6.57
C ARG A 144 15.47 -19.85 5.81
N GLY A 145 15.14 -20.06 4.55
CA GLY A 145 15.91 -20.93 3.66
C GLY A 145 17.26 -20.29 3.27
N ALA A 146 18.14 -21.10 2.71
CA ALA A 146 19.50 -20.67 2.34
C ALA A 146 19.56 -19.54 1.31
N ARG A 147 18.48 -19.31 0.55
CA ARG A 147 18.38 -18.25 -0.46
C ARG A 147 17.69 -16.99 0.06
N PHE A 148 17.26 -16.97 1.32
CA PHE A 148 16.65 -15.80 1.93
C PHE A 148 17.71 -14.78 2.30
N LEU A 149 17.64 -13.60 1.69
CA LEU A 149 18.54 -12.49 1.97
C LEU A 149 17.71 -11.26 2.39
N LYS A 150 17.96 -10.71 3.58
CA LYS A 150 17.33 -9.44 3.99
C LYS A 150 17.75 -8.27 3.10
N GLN A 151 18.90 -8.39 2.44
CA GLN A 151 19.45 -7.41 1.50
C GLN A 151 18.61 -7.28 0.23
N ASP A 152 17.78 -8.26 -0.10
CA ASP A 152 16.81 -8.18 -1.19
C ASP A 152 15.71 -7.13 -0.93
N GLY A 153 15.66 -6.55 0.27
CA GLY A 153 14.65 -5.58 0.64
C GLY A 153 13.28 -6.22 0.85
N VAL A 154 12.23 -5.57 0.40
CA VAL A 154 10.87 -6.09 0.44
C VAL A 154 10.66 -6.97 -0.79
N GLY A 155 10.88 -8.26 -0.62
CA GLY A 155 10.82 -9.26 -1.69
C GLY A 155 9.42 -9.86 -1.89
N CYS A 156 9.34 -10.84 -2.78
CA CYS A 156 8.09 -11.46 -3.22
C CYS A 156 7.24 -11.98 -2.05
N GLU A 157 7.87 -12.61 -1.07
CA GLU A 157 7.19 -13.23 0.08
C GLU A 157 6.64 -12.22 1.10
N ALA A 158 7.06 -10.95 1.03
CA ALA A 158 6.46 -9.89 1.84
C ALA A 158 4.98 -9.66 1.47
N CYS A 159 4.65 -9.89 0.19
CA CYS A 159 3.30 -9.74 -0.34
C CYS A 159 2.59 -11.09 -0.49
N HIS A 160 3.28 -12.11 -1.00
CA HIS A 160 2.69 -13.41 -1.31
C HIS A 160 2.67 -14.39 -0.12
N GLY A 161 3.30 -14.06 0.99
CA GLY A 161 3.44 -14.93 2.15
C GLY A 161 4.61 -15.91 2.05
N ALA A 162 4.98 -16.53 3.18
CA ALA A 162 6.06 -17.50 3.27
C ALA A 162 5.83 -18.67 2.31
N ALA A 163 6.76 -18.90 1.39
CA ALA A 163 6.52 -19.74 0.22
C ALA A 163 6.83 -21.21 0.40
N SER A 164 7.55 -21.62 1.45
CA SER A 164 7.97 -23.03 1.59
C SER A 164 6.82 -24.04 1.60
N GLY A 165 5.63 -23.63 2.08
CA GLY A 165 4.44 -24.49 2.14
C GLY A 165 3.75 -24.69 0.79
N TRP A 166 3.88 -23.74 -0.12
CA TRP A 166 3.12 -23.75 -1.37
C TRP A 166 3.96 -23.70 -2.65
N ILE A 167 5.24 -23.33 -2.59
CA ILE A 167 6.06 -23.14 -3.79
C ILE A 167 6.12 -24.40 -4.66
N ALA A 168 6.31 -25.58 -4.08
CA ALA A 168 6.38 -26.82 -4.85
C ALA A 168 5.08 -27.16 -5.60
N SER A 169 3.92 -26.85 -5.00
CA SER A 169 2.62 -27.05 -5.64
C SER A 169 2.28 -25.94 -6.63
N HIS A 170 2.90 -24.80 -6.51
CA HIS A 170 2.63 -23.62 -7.35
C HIS A 170 2.95 -23.88 -8.84
N TYR A 171 4.02 -24.59 -9.13
CA TYR A 171 4.43 -24.93 -10.50
C TYR A 171 4.10 -26.38 -10.90
N ALA A 172 3.43 -27.15 -10.05
CA ALA A 172 3.02 -28.50 -10.38
C ALA A 172 1.92 -28.55 -11.43
N VAL A 173 1.89 -29.61 -12.24
CA VAL A 173 0.80 -29.85 -13.19
C VAL A 173 -0.53 -29.94 -12.43
N GLY A 174 -1.53 -29.20 -12.88
CA GLY A 174 -2.84 -29.11 -12.19
C GLY A 174 -2.87 -28.17 -10.99
N ALA A 175 -1.82 -27.38 -10.77
CA ALA A 175 -1.80 -26.35 -9.73
C ALA A 175 -2.96 -25.36 -9.94
N SER A 176 -3.54 -24.91 -8.83
CA SER A 176 -4.56 -23.86 -8.84
C SER A 176 -4.24 -22.79 -7.80
N HIS A 177 -4.68 -21.56 -8.07
CA HIS A 177 -4.56 -20.45 -7.12
C HIS A 177 -5.19 -20.83 -5.77
N ALA A 178 -6.40 -21.42 -5.79
CA ALA A 178 -7.10 -21.84 -4.58
C ALA A 178 -6.29 -22.85 -3.74
N SER A 179 -5.62 -23.82 -4.40
CA SER A 179 -4.79 -24.80 -3.68
C SER A 179 -3.56 -24.16 -3.04
N ASN A 180 -2.95 -23.16 -3.69
CA ASN A 180 -1.82 -22.43 -3.13
C ASN A 180 -2.25 -21.52 -1.96
N VAL A 181 -3.40 -20.87 -2.07
CA VAL A 181 -3.99 -20.08 -0.97
C VAL A 181 -4.28 -20.96 0.25
N ALA A 182 -4.83 -22.16 0.04
CA ALA A 182 -5.04 -23.11 1.13
C ALA A 182 -3.76 -23.56 1.83
N LYS A 183 -2.59 -23.44 1.16
CA LYS A 183 -1.26 -23.73 1.70
C LYS A 183 -0.52 -22.50 2.24
N GLY A 184 -1.17 -21.35 2.29
CA GLY A 184 -0.63 -20.15 2.91
C GLY A 184 -0.19 -19.03 1.95
N MET A 185 -0.42 -19.18 0.63
CA MET A 185 -0.27 -18.05 -0.29
C MET A 185 -1.31 -16.97 0.01
N ILE A 186 -0.90 -15.71 0.08
CA ILE A 186 -1.81 -14.58 0.30
C ILE A 186 -2.58 -14.29 -1.00
N PRO A 187 -3.94 -14.24 -0.99
CA PRO A 187 -4.74 -14.03 -2.18
C PRO A 187 -4.80 -12.54 -2.57
N LEU A 188 -3.77 -12.04 -3.26
CA LEU A 188 -3.66 -10.62 -3.63
C LEU A 188 -4.66 -10.19 -4.72
N ASP A 189 -5.35 -11.11 -5.36
CA ASP A 189 -6.51 -10.87 -6.22
C ASP A 189 -7.70 -10.27 -5.44
N ARG A 190 -7.72 -10.45 -4.12
CA ARG A 190 -8.73 -9.87 -3.23
C ARG A 190 -8.28 -8.49 -2.76
N PRO A 191 -9.02 -7.39 -3.07
CA PRO A 191 -8.61 -6.03 -2.72
C PRO A 191 -8.35 -5.83 -1.22
N ALA A 192 -9.16 -6.43 -0.35
CA ALA A 192 -8.98 -6.33 1.10
C ALA A 192 -7.68 -7.00 1.58
N ALA A 193 -7.33 -8.18 1.06
CA ALA A 193 -6.09 -8.87 1.41
C ALA A 193 -4.88 -8.09 0.91
N ARG A 194 -4.93 -7.58 -0.32
CA ARG A 194 -3.89 -6.73 -0.91
C ARG A 194 -3.69 -5.45 -0.10
N ALA A 195 -4.77 -4.73 0.21
CA ALA A 195 -4.70 -3.53 1.04
C ALA A 195 -4.08 -3.81 2.41
N SER A 196 -4.47 -4.88 3.07
CA SER A 196 -3.92 -5.28 4.38
C SER A 196 -2.40 -5.46 4.33
N VAL A 197 -1.90 -6.15 3.31
CA VAL A 197 -0.45 -6.37 3.13
C VAL A 197 0.30 -5.03 2.91
N CYS A 198 -0.22 -4.17 2.05
CA CYS A 198 0.40 -2.87 1.78
C CYS A 198 0.40 -1.98 3.04
N LEU A 199 -0.72 -1.95 3.74
CA LEU A 199 -0.91 -1.09 4.92
C LEU A 199 -0.03 -1.51 6.10
N ASP A 200 0.38 -2.76 6.22
CA ASP A 200 1.30 -3.21 7.27
C ASP A 200 2.57 -2.34 7.34
N CYS A 201 3.08 -1.86 6.20
CA CYS A 201 4.25 -0.98 6.14
C CYS A 201 3.88 0.47 5.78
N HIS A 202 2.95 0.69 4.84
CA HIS A 202 2.62 2.03 4.34
C HIS A 202 1.70 2.84 5.25
N PHE A 203 1.06 2.21 6.20
CA PHE A 203 0.30 2.86 7.27
C PHE A 203 0.84 2.47 8.65
N GLY A 204 1.20 1.19 8.80
CA GLY A 204 1.68 0.57 10.02
C GLY A 204 0.70 -0.45 10.59
N SER A 205 1.24 -1.37 11.35
CA SER A 205 0.50 -2.44 12.01
C SER A 205 1.03 -2.68 13.43
N ALA A 206 0.36 -3.54 14.20
CA ALA A 206 0.82 -3.96 15.51
C ALA A 206 2.01 -4.95 15.45
N LYS A 207 2.47 -5.33 14.28
CA LYS A 207 3.63 -6.23 14.12
C LYS A 207 4.92 -5.49 14.47
N PRO A 208 5.89 -6.16 15.10
CA PRO A 208 7.15 -5.54 15.48
C PRO A 208 7.87 -4.87 14.30
N GLY A 209 8.28 -3.62 14.47
CA GLY A 209 9.01 -2.85 13.46
C GLY A 209 8.16 -2.35 12.27
N GLN A 210 6.85 -2.61 12.26
CA GLN A 210 5.95 -2.18 11.18
C GLN A 210 5.10 -0.96 11.58
N PHE A 211 5.70 0.01 12.25
CA PHE A 211 5.02 1.26 12.60
C PHE A 211 6.00 2.43 12.68
N VAL A 212 5.80 3.44 11.84
CA VAL A 212 6.58 4.69 11.89
C VAL A 212 5.96 5.60 12.95
N THR A 213 6.55 5.58 14.15
CA THR A 213 6.12 6.39 15.27
C THR A 213 6.40 7.88 15.03
N HIS A 214 5.73 8.78 15.79
CA HIS A 214 6.05 10.20 15.80
C HIS A 214 7.53 10.45 16.15
N ARG A 215 8.13 9.62 17.00
CA ARG A 215 9.56 9.69 17.36
C ARG A 215 10.46 9.41 16.13
N ILE A 216 10.11 8.39 15.32
CA ILE A 216 10.84 8.06 14.08
C ILE A 216 10.68 9.20 13.05
N MET A 217 9.47 9.74 12.90
CA MET A 217 9.22 10.89 12.03
C MET A 217 9.98 12.14 12.48
N ALA A 218 9.97 12.44 13.77
CA ALA A 218 10.72 13.57 14.35
C ALA A 218 12.24 13.43 14.17
N ALA A 219 12.76 12.20 14.12
CA ALA A 219 14.15 11.92 13.81
C ALA A 219 14.51 12.13 12.32
N GLY A 220 13.53 12.43 11.47
CA GLY A 220 13.74 12.77 10.05
C GLY A 220 13.31 11.70 9.06
N HIS A 221 12.57 10.67 9.48
CA HIS A 221 12.00 9.71 8.54
C HIS A 221 11.01 10.42 7.60
N PRO A 222 11.04 10.15 6.27
CA PRO A 222 10.07 10.72 5.35
C PRO A 222 8.64 10.32 5.69
N ARG A 223 7.68 11.15 5.29
CA ARG A 223 6.26 10.75 5.33
C ARG A 223 6.05 9.55 4.40
N ILE A 224 5.28 8.59 4.87
CA ILE A 224 4.85 7.45 4.07
C ILE A 224 3.58 7.86 3.34
N ALA A 225 3.64 7.89 2.00
CA ALA A 225 2.47 8.07 1.17
C ALA A 225 1.92 6.69 0.77
N PHE A 226 0.61 6.58 0.68
CA PHE A 226 -0.05 5.38 0.21
C PHE A 226 -1.35 5.72 -0.52
N GLU A 227 -1.50 5.12 -1.68
CA GLU A 227 -2.72 5.12 -2.48
C GLU A 227 -2.85 3.75 -3.15
N LEU A 228 -3.89 3.00 -2.82
CA LEU A 228 -3.99 1.57 -3.16
C LEU A 228 -4.02 1.32 -4.67
N ASP A 229 -4.86 2.06 -5.40
CA ASP A 229 -5.09 1.81 -6.83
C ASP A 229 -3.83 2.14 -7.64
N LEU A 230 -3.24 3.31 -7.38
CA LEU A 230 -2.00 3.73 -8.03
C LEU A 230 -0.86 2.76 -7.71
N PHE A 231 -0.65 2.42 -6.44
CA PHE A 231 0.46 1.56 -6.03
C PHE A 231 0.28 0.14 -6.54
N SER A 232 -0.96 -0.36 -6.61
CA SER A 232 -1.24 -1.68 -7.20
C SER A 232 -0.96 -1.75 -8.70
N SER A 233 -1.06 -0.64 -9.42
CA SER A 233 -0.75 -0.57 -10.85
C SER A 233 0.75 -0.55 -11.17
N LEU A 234 1.58 -0.25 -10.15
CA LEU A 234 3.03 -0.15 -10.27
C LEU A 234 3.76 -1.47 -9.92
N GLN A 235 3.06 -2.41 -9.27
CA GLN A 235 3.58 -3.74 -8.89
C GLN A 235 3.13 -4.84 -9.89
#